data_26406588af975ca4c62ce3ce0855884f
#
_entry.id   26406588af975ca4c62ce3ce0855884f
#
_cell.length_a   1.000
_cell.length_b   1.000
_cell.length_c   1.000
_cell.angle_alpha   90.00
_cell.angle_beta   90.00
_cell.angle_gamma   90.00
#
_symmetry.space_group_name_H-M   'P 1'
#
loop_
_entity.id
_entity.type
_entity.pdbx_description
1 polymer ?
#
loop_
_entity_poly.entity_id
_entity_poly.type
_entity_poly.pdbx_seq_one_letter_code
_entity_poly.pdbx_strand_id
1 'polypeptide(L)'
;MKRMLFVYNPHAGKGLLKQKLSEIVDIFVKAEYEVVIYPTQAYRDAYRKITEMTEDYDLVVCSGGDGTIDEVVTGMMEREHKIPVGYIPTGTTNDFANSLKIPKDFLAAADNAVHGSAFPCDIGQFNDDIFVYIAAFGLFTDVSYETKQEVKNVLGHLAYVLEGAKRLFNVPSYKIRVTHDDEVIEDEFIYGMVTNSRSVGGFRNMIGKNVKFDDGVFEVTLIRRPKNPIELQEIIAALLIEQVDTKHMYSFKAKKITFESLEEIPWTLDGEYGGSHDMVEIINQNKAMELMVPSKYVDELSEDEK
;
A
#
# COMPACT_ATOMS: atom_id res chain seq x y z
N MET A 1 -0.93 -3.58 33.88
CA MET A 1 -1.97 -3.30 32.87
C MET A 1 -1.21 -2.86 31.64
N LYS A 2 -1.54 -3.41 30.48
CA LYS A 2 -0.92 -3.02 29.22
C LYS A 2 -1.42 -1.63 28.82
N ARG A 3 -0.59 -0.87 28.09
CA ARG A 3 -0.96 0.48 27.62
C ARG A 3 -1.12 0.51 26.11
N MET A 4 -2.14 1.20 25.64
CA MET A 4 -2.45 1.34 24.23
C MET A 4 -2.59 2.80 23.82
N LEU A 5 -2.00 3.18 22.69
CA LEU A 5 -2.31 4.42 22.01
C LEU A 5 -3.30 4.14 20.87
N PHE A 6 -4.49 4.71 20.97
CA PHE A 6 -5.50 4.64 19.91
C PHE A 6 -5.55 5.96 19.13
N VAL A 7 -4.93 5.97 17.95
CA VAL A 7 -4.92 7.11 17.01
C VAL A 7 -6.04 6.92 16.01
N TYR A 8 -6.91 7.91 15.82
CA TYR A 8 -7.96 7.80 14.82
C TYR A 8 -8.20 9.09 14.04
N ASN A 9 -8.52 8.95 12.75
CA ASN A 9 -8.92 10.06 11.90
C ASN A 9 -10.44 10.29 12.02
N PRO A 10 -10.90 11.38 12.65
CA PRO A 10 -12.31 11.63 12.88
C PRO A 10 -13.13 11.91 11.62
N HIS A 11 -12.46 12.15 10.49
CA HIS A 11 -13.07 12.47 9.19
C HIS A 11 -13.10 11.28 8.22
N ALA A 12 -12.36 10.21 8.48
CA ALA A 12 -12.34 9.02 7.64
C ALA A 12 -13.72 8.35 7.59
N GLY A 13 -14.07 7.75 6.45
CA GLY A 13 -15.28 6.94 6.30
C GLY A 13 -16.58 7.67 6.63
N LYS A 14 -16.69 8.95 6.30
CA LYS A 14 -17.86 9.81 6.63
C LYS A 14 -18.08 9.95 8.15
N GLY A 15 -17.06 9.74 8.97
CA GLY A 15 -17.11 9.87 10.44
C GLY A 15 -17.90 8.79 11.16
N LEU A 16 -18.14 7.66 10.53
CA LEU A 16 -18.94 6.55 11.11
C LEU A 16 -18.31 5.94 12.37
N LEU A 17 -16.99 6.00 12.50
CA LEU A 17 -16.27 5.50 13.68
C LEU A 17 -16.78 6.17 14.97
N LYS A 18 -17.12 7.47 14.93
CA LYS A 18 -17.61 8.21 16.11
C LYS A 18 -18.81 7.55 16.79
N GLN A 19 -19.68 6.89 16.00
CA GLN A 19 -20.86 6.21 16.52
C GLN A 19 -20.52 4.90 17.25
N LYS A 20 -19.34 4.34 16.98
CA LYS A 20 -18.87 3.06 17.55
C LYS A 20 -17.72 3.22 18.54
N LEU A 21 -17.27 4.46 18.78
CA LEU A 21 -16.09 4.72 19.59
C LEU A 21 -16.18 4.11 21.01
N SER A 22 -17.33 4.24 21.67
CA SER A 22 -17.53 3.67 23.01
C SER A 22 -17.48 2.15 23.02
N GLU A 23 -18.05 1.49 22.00
CA GLU A 23 -18.02 0.03 21.87
C GLU A 23 -16.60 -0.48 21.58
N ILE A 24 -15.85 0.24 20.76
CA ILE A 24 -14.43 -0.06 20.45
C ILE A 24 -13.57 0.06 21.71
N VAL A 25 -13.71 1.16 22.45
CA VAL A 25 -12.97 1.37 23.71
C VAL A 25 -13.33 0.32 24.74
N ASP A 26 -14.58 -0.12 24.84
CA ASP A 26 -15.02 -1.20 25.72
C ASP A 26 -14.31 -2.53 25.39
N ILE A 27 -14.12 -2.85 24.10
CA ILE A 27 -13.33 -4.01 23.66
C ILE A 27 -11.90 -3.92 24.18
N PHE A 28 -11.25 -2.77 24.02
CA PHE A 28 -9.85 -2.56 24.44
C PHE A 28 -9.68 -2.66 25.96
N VAL A 29 -10.62 -2.07 26.72
CA VAL A 29 -10.60 -2.14 28.19
C VAL A 29 -10.85 -3.57 28.69
N LYS A 30 -11.75 -4.33 28.04
CA LYS A 30 -11.97 -5.75 28.34
C LYS A 30 -10.76 -6.63 28.03
N ALA A 31 -9.91 -6.23 27.07
CA ALA A 31 -8.63 -6.85 26.77
C ALA A 31 -7.49 -6.37 27.72
N GLU A 32 -7.84 -5.72 28.84
CA GLU A 32 -6.94 -5.24 29.89
C GLU A 32 -5.95 -4.13 29.48
N TYR A 33 -6.32 -3.30 28.48
CA TYR A 33 -5.54 -2.12 28.10
C TYR A 33 -6.01 -0.85 28.81
N GLU A 34 -5.03 -0.06 29.29
CA GLU A 34 -5.21 1.37 29.53
C GLU A 34 -5.13 2.10 28.19
N VAL A 35 -6.20 2.79 27.79
CA VAL A 35 -6.34 3.35 26.44
C VAL A 35 -6.14 4.86 26.44
N VAL A 36 -5.10 5.32 25.75
CA VAL A 36 -4.90 6.74 25.44
C VAL A 36 -5.46 7.00 24.04
N ILE A 37 -6.46 7.87 23.93
CA ILE A 37 -7.16 8.16 22.67
C ILE A 37 -6.65 9.47 22.09
N TYR A 38 -6.26 9.44 20.81
CA TYR A 38 -5.76 10.58 20.08
C TYR A 38 -6.49 10.77 18.74
N PRO A 39 -7.42 11.75 18.62
CA PRO A 39 -8.02 12.13 17.34
C PRO A 39 -7.05 13.02 16.55
N THR A 40 -6.74 12.64 15.31
CA THR A 40 -5.89 13.47 14.44
C THR A 40 -6.59 14.77 14.05
N GLN A 41 -5.82 15.86 13.93
CA GLN A 41 -6.34 17.20 13.68
C GLN A 41 -5.94 17.75 12.30
N ALA A 42 -4.88 17.18 11.68
CA ALA A 42 -4.33 17.64 10.41
C ALA A 42 -3.62 16.51 9.66
N TYR A 43 -3.21 16.77 8.45
CA TYR A 43 -2.31 15.91 7.67
C TYR A 43 -0.99 15.69 8.41
N ARG A 44 -0.47 14.48 8.38
CA ARG A 44 0.72 14.00 9.11
C ARG A 44 0.63 14.10 10.64
N ASP A 45 -0.55 14.24 11.20
CA ASP A 45 -0.71 14.33 12.64
C ASP A 45 -0.54 12.97 13.34
N ALA A 46 -0.97 11.88 12.68
CA ALA A 46 -0.70 10.53 13.17
C ALA A 46 0.81 10.22 13.16
N TYR A 47 1.51 10.56 12.08
CA TYR A 47 2.96 10.44 11.98
C TYR A 47 3.67 11.16 13.13
N ARG A 48 3.36 12.46 13.35
CA ARG A 48 3.95 13.24 14.46
C ARG A 48 3.68 12.61 15.81
N LYS A 49 2.43 12.18 16.04
CA LYS A 49 2.06 11.56 17.32
C LYS A 49 2.87 10.30 17.59
N ILE A 50 3.18 9.51 16.56
CA ILE A 50 3.98 8.29 16.70
C ILE A 50 5.47 8.62 16.90
N THR A 51 6.05 9.53 16.11
CA THR A 51 7.48 9.88 16.24
C THR A 51 7.80 10.58 17.55
N GLU A 52 6.91 11.45 18.03
CA GLU A 52 7.05 12.20 19.29
C GLU A 52 6.63 11.41 20.55
N MET A 53 6.18 10.17 20.38
CA MET A 53 5.71 9.33 21.49
C MET A 53 6.86 9.01 22.46
N THR A 54 6.79 9.56 23.66
CA THR A 54 7.79 9.37 24.73
C THR A 54 7.36 8.33 25.78
N GLU A 55 6.08 7.97 25.77
CA GLU A 55 5.52 7.01 26.69
C GLU A 55 5.67 5.58 26.17
N ASP A 56 5.79 4.62 27.08
CA ASP A 56 5.84 3.21 26.72
C ASP A 56 4.41 2.69 26.48
N TYR A 57 4.15 2.22 25.26
CA TYR A 57 2.93 1.54 24.89
C TYR A 57 3.26 0.11 24.43
N ASP A 58 2.35 -0.82 24.72
CA ASP A 58 2.45 -2.21 24.28
C ASP A 58 1.83 -2.43 22.88
N LEU A 59 0.94 -1.51 22.45
CA LEU A 59 0.21 -1.58 21.19
C LEU A 59 -0.17 -0.17 20.73
N VAL A 60 -0.02 0.09 19.45
CA VAL A 60 -0.68 1.21 18.77
C VAL A 60 -1.84 0.66 17.97
N VAL A 61 -3.03 1.24 18.12
CA VAL A 61 -4.16 0.96 17.23
C VAL A 61 -4.46 2.21 16.43
N CYS A 62 -4.50 2.10 15.11
CA CYS A 62 -4.94 3.21 14.28
C CYS A 62 -6.28 2.94 13.62
N SER A 63 -7.08 3.99 13.43
CA SER A 63 -8.31 3.92 12.65
C SER A 63 -8.38 5.07 11.66
N GLY A 64 -8.52 4.71 10.39
CA GLY A 64 -8.53 5.63 9.27
C GLY A 64 -8.60 4.92 7.93
N GLY A 65 -8.27 5.63 6.87
CA GLY A 65 -8.00 5.07 5.54
C GLY A 65 -6.54 4.67 5.38
N ASP A 66 -6.17 4.30 4.15
CA ASP A 66 -4.81 3.87 3.81
C ASP A 66 -3.76 4.95 4.15
N GLY A 67 -4.02 6.24 3.95
CA GLY A 67 -3.11 7.30 4.37
C GLY A 67 -2.92 7.43 5.89
N THR A 68 -3.91 7.03 6.72
CA THR A 68 -3.73 7.08 8.18
C THR A 68 -2.85 5.93 8.68
N ILE A 69 -3.00 4.72 8.11
CA ILE A 69 -2.11 3.61 8.46
C ILE A 69 -0.70 3.85 7.92
N ASP A 70 -0.56 4.46 6.75
CA ASP A 70 0.73 4.88 6.19
C ASP A 70 1.45 5.85 7.14
N GLU A 71 0.80 6.93 7.59
CA GLU A 71 1.37 7.86 8.59
C GLU A 71 1.83 7.16 9.87
N VAL A 72 1.05 6.20 10.38
CA VAL A 72 1.40 5.46 11.61
C VAL A 72 2.59 4.54 11.37
N VAL A 73 2.61 3.80 10.27
CA VAL A 73 3.72 2.88 9.93
C VAL A 73 4.99 3.68 9.67
N THR A 74 4.93 4.73 8.87
CA THR A 74 6.09 5.61 8.60
C THR A 74 6.66 6.19 9.88
N GLY A 75 5.80 6.72 10.77
CA GLY A 75 6.26 7.20 12.07
C GLY A 75 6.87 6.10 12.96
N MET A 76 6.33 4.89 12.89
CA MET A 76 6.86 3.75 13.65
C MET A 76 8.21 3.26 13.09
N MET A 77 8.41 3.35 11.77
CA MET A 77 9.67 2.97 11.14
C MET A 77 10.85 3.86 11.56
N GLU A 78 10.61 5.12 11.92
CA GLU A 78 11.64 6.04 12.44
C GLU A 78 12.03 5.77 13.90
N ARG A 79 11.26 4.94 14.61
CA ARG A 79 11.55 4.65 16.03
C ARG A 79 12.59 3.55 16.17
N GLU A 80 13.44 3.69 17.20
CA GLU A 80 14.39 2.65 17.59
C GLU A 80 13.67 1.38 18.09
N HIS A 81 12.60 1.57 18.89
CA HIS A 81 11.77 0.47 19.40
C HIS A 81 10.41 0.50 18.72
N LYS A 82 10.18 -0.48 17.86
CA LYS A 82 8.91 -0.68 17.19
C LYS A 82 8.00 -1.57 18.04
N ILE A 83 6.72 -1.22 18.06
CA ILE A 83 5.68 -1.99 18.76
C ILE A 83 4.60 -2.39 17.75
N PRO A 84 3.83 -3.46 18.01
CA PRO A 84 2.79 -3.90 17.10
C PRO A 84 1.75 -2.83 16.80
N VAL A 85 1.23 -2.85 15.57
CA VAL A 85 0.17 -1.92 15.12
C VAL A 85 -1.09 -2.69 14.78
N GLY A 86 -2.20 -2.36 15.46
CA GLY A 86 -3.55 -2.78 15.10
C GLY A 86 -4.19 -1.78 14.11
N TYR A 87 -5.03 -2.26 13.20
CA TYR A 87 -5.69 -1.41 12.22
C TYR A 87 -7.20 -1.62 12.16
N ILE A 88 -7.97 -0.54 12.28
CA ILE A 88 -9.42 -0.48 12.08
C ILE A 88 -9.68 0.31 10.80
N PRO A 89 -9.91 -0.37 9.66
CA PRO A 89 -10.07 0.30 8.36
C PRO A 89 -11.40 1.04 8.29
N THR A 90 -11.35 2.35 8.09
CA THR A 90 -12.53 3.21 7.96
C THR A 90 -12.54 4.02 6.66
N GLY A 91 -11.53 3.85 5.83
CA GLY A 91 -11.45 4.48 4.51
C GLY A 91 -12.42 3.87 3.49
N THR A 92 -12.34 4.35 2.26
CA THR A 92 -13.20 3.88 1.16
C THR A 92 -12.67 2.59 0.53
N THR A 93 -11.37 2.49 0.31
CA THR A 93 -10.71 1.38 -0.41
C THR A 93 -10.12 0.38 0.57
N ASN A 94 -9.25 0.83 1.47
CA ASN A 94 -8.56 0.05 2.49
C ASN A 94 -7.83 -1.17 1.87
N ASP A 95 -7.03 -0.93 0.82
CA ASP A 95 -6.34 -1.99 0.07
C ASP A 95 -5.40 -2.79 0.97
N PHE A 96 -4.66 -2.10 1.84
CA PHE A 96 -3.77 -2.74 2.78
C PHE A 96 -4.50 -3.65 3.77
N ALA A 97 -5.62 -3.18 4.36
CA ALA A 97 -6.44 -4.02 5.25
C ALA A 97 -7.05 -5.22 4.53
N ASN A 98 -7.52 -5.03 3.28
CA ASN A 98 -8.05 -6.13 2.46
C ASN A 98 -6.98 -7.20 2.18
N SER A 99 -5.76 -6.79 1.91
CA SER A 99 -4.62 -7.67 1.64
C SER A 99 -4.24 -8.50 2.86
N LEU A 100 -4.25 -7.90 4.04
CA LEU A 100 -3.99 -8.56 5.34
C LEU A 100 -5.21 -9.27 5.92
N LYS A 101 -6.35 -9.35 5.21
CA LYS A 101 -7.59 -9.98 5.67
C LYS A 101 -8.16 -9.37 6.97
N ILE A 102 -7.82 -8.12 7.27
CA ILE A 102 -8.35 -7.41 8.42
C ILE A 102 -9.86 -7.19 8.23
N PRO A 103 -10.69 -7.46 9.24
CA PRO A 103 -12.14 -7.31 9.13
C PRO A 103 -12.57 -5.89 8.75
N LYS A 104 -13.62 -5.78 7.91
CA LYS A 104 -14.22 -4.48 7.53
C LYS A 104 -15.18 -3.93 8.59
N ASP A 105 -15.75 -4.80 9.40
CA ASP A 105 -16.58 -4.39 10.54
C ASP A 105 -15.69 -3.80 11.63
N PHE A 106 -16.05 -2.62 12.14
CA PHE A 106 -15.22 -1.86 13.08
C PHE A 106 -14.99 -2.58 14.40
N LEU A 107 -16.01 -3.29 14.91
CA LEU A 107 -15.89 -4.01 16.18
C LEU A 107 -15.08 -5.28 16.01
N ALA A 108 -15.28 -6.00 14.90
CA ALA A 108 -14.45 -7.16 14.57
C ALA A 108 -12.99 -6.77 14.29
N ALA A 109 -12.74 -5.59 13.68
CA ALA A 109 -11.38 -5.07 13.48
C ALA A 109 -10.74 -4.63 14.81
N ALA A 110 -11.53 -4.02 15.73
CA ALA A 110 -11.06 -3.68 17.06
C ALA A 110 -10.72 -4.93 17.89
N ASP A 111 -11.55 -5.96 17.82
CA ASP A 111 -11.27 -7.26 18.46
C ASP A 111 -10.00 -7.90 17.88
N ASN A 112 -9.84 -7.88 16.54
CA ASN A 112 -8.63 -8.35 15.89
C ASN A 112 -7.38 -7.57 16.34
N ALA A 113 -7.49 -6.26 16.55
CA ALA A 113 -6.36 -5.44 16.97
C ALA A 113 -5.79 -5.87 18.34
N VAL A 114 -6.60 -6.42 19.24
CA VAL A 114 -6.20 -6.82 20.60
C VAL A 114 -6.08 -8.33 20.81
N HIS A 115 -6.78 -9.15 20.00
CA HIS A 115 -6.79 -10.61 20.15
C HIS A 115 -6.19 -11.34 18.93
N GLY A 116 -5.85 -10.63 17.85
CA GLY A 116 -5.19 -11.18 16.68
C GLY A 116 -3.75 -11.63 16.98
N SER A 117 -3.05 -12.03 15.94
CA SER A 117 -1.63 -12.37 16.00
C SER A 117 -0.77 -11.23 15.45
N ALA A 118 0.31 -10.91 16.13
CA ALA A 118 1.35 -10.04 15.59
C ALA A 118 2.02 -10.76 14.42
N PHE A 119 1.90 -10.19 13.23
CA PHE A 119 2.42 -10.73 11.98
C PHE A 119 3.50 -9.79 11.45
N PRO A 120 4.73 -10.31 11.20
CA PRO A 120 5.82 -9.49 10.67
C PRO A 120 5.55 -9.17 9.20
N CYS A 121 5.53 -7.87 8.88
CA CYS A 121 5.33 -7.39 7.51
C CYS A 121 6.59 -6.71 6.98
N ASP A 122 6.84 -6.94 5.72
CA ASP A 122 7.82 -6.22 4.93
C ASP A 122 7.34 -4.81 4.63
N ILE A 123 8.24 -3.84 4.70
CA ILE A 123 7.97 -2.42 4.40
C ILE A 123 8.93 -1.95 3.31
N GLY A 124 8.44 -1.13 2.39
CA GLY A 124 9.24 -0.58 1.31
C GLY A 124 9.98 0.68 1.71
N GLN A 125 11.30 0.71 1.51
CA GLN A 125 12.06 1.94 1.48
C GLN A 125 12.14 2.43 0.03
N PHE A 126 11.83 3.68 -0.19
CA PHE A 126 11.89 4.39 -1.46
C PHE A 126 12.80 5.60 -1.31
N ASN A 127 14.05 5.49 -1.73
CA ASN A 127 15.09 6.46 -1.39
C ASN A 127 15.13 6.73 0.12
N ASP A 128 14.85 7.97 0.55
CA ASP A 128 14.77 8.37 1.95
C ASP A 128 13.33 8.30 2.53
N ASP A 129 12.35 7.84 1.75
CA ASP A 129 10.93 7.74 2.14
C ASP A 129 10.51 6.27 2.30
N ILE A 130 9.28 6.04 2.71
CA ILE A 130 8.70 4.73 3.00
C ILE A 130 7.38 4.57 2.25
N PHE A 131 7.09 3.36 1.82
CA PHE A 131 5.74 2.96 1.42
C PHE A 131 5.34 1.64 2.08
N VAL A 132 4.05 1.52 2.38
CA VAL A 132 3.51 0.37 3.11
C VAL A 132 3.10 -0.75 2.16
N TYR A 133 2.48 -0.41 1.01
CA TYR A 133 1.97 -1.43 0.11
C TYR A 133 2.21 -1.20 -1.37
N ILE A 134 2.44 0.04 -1.84
CA ILE A 134 2.70 0.31 -3.26
C ILE A 134 3.53 1.57 -3.51
N ALA A 135 4.52 1.45 -4.40
CA ALA A 135 5.16 2.55 -5.12
C ALA A 135 4.88 2.39 -6.62
N ALA A 136 4.42 3.45 -7.29
CA ALA A 136 4.07 3.39 -8.70
C ALA A 136 4.40 4.67 -9.46
N PHE A 137 4.65 4.52 -10.79
CA PHE A 137 4.84 5.65 -11.71
C PHE A 137 4.08 5.46 -13.02
N GLY A 138 3.95 6.54 -13.77
CA GLY A 138 3.37 6.54 -15.12
C GLY A 138 1.86 6.78 -15.10
N LEU A 139 1.12 6.05 -15.92
CA LEU A 139 -0.34 6.20 -16.00
C LEU A 139 -0.97 6.17 -14.61
N PHE A 140 -1.71 7.22 -14.24
CA PHE A 140 -2.41 7.49 -12.96
C PHE A 140 -1.65 8.28 -11.90
N THR A 141 -0.35 8.56 -12.07
CA THR A 141 0.35 9.45 -11.15
C THR A 141 0.07 10.94 -11.43
N ASP A 142 -0.36 11.26 -12.66
CA ASP A 142 -0.76 12.62 -13.10
C ASP A 142 -2.24 12.96 -12.83
N VAL A 143 -2.98 12.09 -12.18
CA VAL A 143 -4.38 12.41 -11.83
C VAL A 143 -4.34 13.47 -10.75
N SER A 144 -4.53 14.72 -11.17
CA SER A 144 -4.77 15.83 -10.26
C SER A 144 -5.86 15.42 -9.27
N TYR A 145 -5.51 15.44 -7.99
CA TYR A 145 -6.31 14.99 -6.85
C TYR A 145 -7.66 15.71 -6.66
N GLU A 146 -8.19 16.39 -7.69
CA GLU A 146 -9.45 17.12 -7.63
C GLU A 146 -10.71 16.24 -7.68
N THR A 147 -10.60 14.96 -8.02
CA THR A 147 -11.78 14.07 -8.10
C THR A 147 -11.64 12.83 -7.24
N LYS A 148 -11.70 13.01 -5.92
CA LYS A 148 -11.68 11.94 -4.88
C LYS A 148 -12.80 10.88 -5.01
N GLN A 149 -13.66 10.90 -6.01
CA GLN A 149 -14.78 9.94 -6.16
C GLN A 149 -14.64 8.93 -7.29
N GLU A 150 -13.69 9.07 -8.21
CA GLU A 150 -13.60 8.23 -9.41
C GLU A 150 -12.50 7.16 -9.39
N VAL A 151 -11.66 7.11 -8.35
CA VAL A 151 -10.58 6.11 -8.19
C VAL A 151 -11.12 4.70 -7.83
N LYS A 152 -12.41 4.48 -7.91
CA LYS A 152 -13.03 3.20 -7.47
C LYS A 152 -12.71 1.98 -8.34
N ASN A 153 -12.03 2.17 -9.48
CA ASN A 153 -11.61 1.07 -10.36
C ASN A 153 -10.34 1.46 -11.15
N VAL A 154 -9.19 1.50 -10.52
CA VAL A 154 -7.93 1.90 -11.16
C VAL A 154 -7.62 1.11 -12.44
N LEU A 155 -7.96 -0.17 -12.49
CA LEU A 155 -7.73 -1.00 -13.67
C LEU A 155 -8.85 -1.01 -14.69
N GLY A 156 -10.09 -1.01 -14.27
CA GLY A 156 -11.20 -0.68 -15.17
C GLY A 156 -10.95 0.71 -15.76
N HIS A 157 -10.38 1.62 -14.95
CA HIS A 157 -9.92 2.93 -15.38
C HIS A 157 -8.69 2.85 -16.29
N LEU A 158 -7.71 2.00 -16.02
CA LEU A 158 -6.55 1.79 -16.90
C LEU A 158 -6.98 1.28 -18.28
N ALA A 159 -7.80 0.25 -18.33
CA ALA A 159 -8.36 -0.23 -19.58
C ALA A 159 -9.20 0.86 -20.26
N TYR A 160 -9.97 1.66 -19.49
CA TYR A 160 -10.81 2.74 -20.02
C TYR A 160 -10.00 3.94 -20.51
N VAL A 161 -8.95 4.32 -19.79
CA VAL A 161 -8.00 5.38 -20.17
C VAL A 161 -7.19 4.94 -21.39
N LEU A 162 -6.71 3.69 -21.41
CA LEU A 162 -6.03 3.12 -22.57
C LEU A 162 -6.97 2.96 -23.76
N GLU A 163 -8.25 2.67 -23.55
CA GLU A 163 -9.25 2.63 -24.62
C GLU A 163 -9.58 4.04 -25.14
N GLY A 164 -9.61 5.05 -24.26
CA GLY A 164 -9.67 6.47 -24.62
C GLY A 164 -8.43 6.94 -25.39
N ALA A 165 -7.24 6.46 -25.00
CA ALA A 165 -5.96 6.74 -25.63
C ALA A 165 -5.81 6.14 -27.04
N LYS A 166 -6.67 5.19 -27.44
CA LYS A 166 -6.78 4.74 -28.84
C LYS A 166 -6.91 5.90 -29.82
N ARG A 167 -7.41 7.04 -29.37
CA ARG A 167 -7.61 8.23 -30.21
C ARG A 167 -6.44 9.21 -30.21
N LEU A 168 -5.46 9.09 -29.30
CA LEU A 168 -4.50 10.17 -29.04
C LEU A 168 -3.03 9.81 -29.08
N PHE A 169 -2.60 8.56 -29.00
CA PHE A 169 -1.16 8.15 -28.94
C PHE A 169 -0.28 8.93 -27.91
N ASN A 170 -0.89 9.71 -27.03
CA ASN A 170 -0.22 10.57 -26.07
C ASN A 170 -0.30 9.99 -24.65
N VAL A 171 0.08 8.73 -24.50
CA VAL A 171 0.30 8.15 -23.17
C VAL A 171 1.70 8.58 -22.72
N PRO A 172 1.85 9.25 -21.56
CA PRO A 172 3.17 9.53 -21.01
C PRO A 172 3.98 8.24 -20.92
N SER A 173 5.23 8.29 -21.33
CA SER A 173 6.12 7.13 -21.30
C SER A 173 7.52 7.57 -20.97
N TYR A 174 8.23 6.77 -20.21
CA TYR A 174 9.54 7.08 -19.68
C TYR A 174 10.55 6.01 -20.13
N LYS A 175 11.72 6.44 -20.62
CA LYS A 175 12.84 5.53 -20.87
C LYS A 175 13.57 5.29 -19.57
N ILE A 176 13.50 4.08 -19.10
CA ILE A 176 14.03 3.71 -17.80
C ILE A 176 14.94 2.51 -17.93
N ARG A 177 16.07 2.59 -17.24
CA ARG A 177 16.93 1.45 -16.93
C ARG A 177 16.52 0.93 -15.55
N VAL A 178 16.06 -0.31 -15.51
CA VAL A 178 15.69 -1.00 -14.28
C VAL A 178 16.73 -2.05 -13.99
N THR A 179 17.34 -1.98 -12.81
CA THR A 179 18.31 -2.96 -12.33
C THR A 179 17.73 -3.68 -11.13
N HIS A 180 17.68 -4.99 -11.17
CA HIS A 180 17.28 -5.84 -10.04
C HIS A 180 18.14 -7.10 -10.04
N ASP A 181 18.54 -7.54 -8.85
CA ASP A 181 19.49 -8.61 -8.68
C ASP A 181 20.72 -8.43 -9.60
N ASP A 182 20.99 -9.36 -10.51
CA ASP A 182 22.06 -9.26 -11.52
C ASP A 182 21.50 -8.94 -12.93
N GLU A 183 20.21 -8.60 -13.04
CA GLU A 183 19.55 -8.33 -14.32
C GLU A 183 19.34 -6.84 -14.58
N VAL A 184 19.41 -6.45 -15.85
CA VAL A 184 19.17 -5.08 -16.32
C VAL A 184 18.13 -5.10 -17.42
N ILE A 185 17.06 -4.32 -17.26
CA ILE A 185 16.02 -4.11 -18.25
C ILE A 185 16.09 -2.66 -18.70
N GLU A 186 16.27 -2.42 -20.00
CA GLU A 186 16.21 -1.09 -20.59
C GLU A 186 15.07 -1.04 -21.60
N ASP A 187 14.04 -0.25 -21.30
CA ASP A 187 12.88 -0.12 -22.21
C ASP A 187 12.15 1.22 -21.96
N GLU A 188 11.10 1.46 -22.73
CA GLU A 188 10.21 2.60 -22.56
C GLU A 188 8.90 2.11 -21.92
N PHE A 189 8.57 2.63 -20.74
CA PHE A 189 7.43 2.19 -19.93
C PHE A 189 6.36 3.27 -19.85
N ILE A 190 5.10 2.85 -19.88
CA ILE A 190 3.93 3.70 -19.61
C ILE A 190 3.43 3.57 -18.17
N TYR A 191 3.84 2.52 -17.48
CA TYR A 191 3.45 2.25 -16.10
C TYR A 191 4.44 1.32 -15.44
N GLY A 192 4.71 1.53 -14.17
CA GLY A 192 5.43 0.62 -13.30
C GLY A 192 4.90 0.67 -11.89
N MET A 193 4.89 -0.50 -11.23
CA MET A 193 4.58 -0.62 -9.81
C MET A 193 5.49 -1.62 -9.12
N VAL A 194 5.81 -1.32 -7.88
CA VAL A 194 6.48 -2.18 -6.91
C VAL A 194 5.54 -2.29 -5.71
N THR A 195 5.18 -3.51 -5.32
CA THR A 195 4.12 -3.67 -4.33
C THR A 195 4.37 -4.84 -3.38
N ASN A 196 3.89 -4.67 -2.14
CA ASN A 196 3.75 -5.70 -1.13
C ASN A 196 2.26 -5.82 -0.77
N SER A 197 1.41 -6.15 -1.75
CA SER A 197 -0.04 -6.18 -1.56
C SER A 197 -0.71 -7.14 -2.52
N ARG A 198 -1.76 -7.82 -2.10
CA ARG A 198 -2.63 -8.64 -2.96
C ARG A 198 -3.72 -7.83 -3.64
N SER A 199 -3.84 -6.55 -3.30
CA SER A 199 -4.85 -5.65 -3.86
C SER A 199 -4.29 -4.25 -4.00
N VAL A 200 -4.44 -3.67 -5.18
CA VAL A 200 -4.10 -2.29 -5.47
C VAL A 200 -5.27 -1.65 -6.21
N GLY A 201 -5.77 -0.52 -5.69
CA GLY A 201 -6.92 0.16 -6.28
C GLY A 201 -8.21 -0.67 -6.32
N GLY A 202 -8.37 -1.64 -5.40
CA GLY A 202 -9.49 -2.57 -5.36
C GLY A 202 -9.35 -3.80 -6.25
N PHE A 203 -8.23 -3.98 -6.95
CA PHE A 203 -7.95 -5.13 -7.83
C PHE A 203 -7.04 -6.16 -7.16
N ARG A 204 -7.43 -7.43 -7.26
CA ARG A 204 -6.77 -8.53 -6.55
C ARG A 204 -5.73 -9.30 -7.34
N ASN A 205 -5.73 -9.28 -8.67
CA ASN A 205 -5.00 -10.27 -9.46
C ASN A 205 -3.96 -9.70 -10.43
N MET A 206 -3.67 -8.38 -10.38
CA MET A 206 -2.61 -7.79 -11.21
C MET A 206 -1.20 -7.94 -10.65
N ILE A 207 -1.09 -8.36 -9.42
CA ILE A 207 0.14 -8.30 -8.64
C ILE A 207 0.84 -9.67 -8.62
N GLY A 208 0.60 -10.51 -9.58
CA GLY A 208 1.15 -11.87 -9.55
C GLY A 208 0.37 -12.81 -8.60
N LYS A 209 0.49 -14.08 -8.86
CA LYS A 209 -0.03 -15.13 -7.99
C LYS A 209 1.03 -15.36 -6.90
N ASN A 210 0.67 -15.39 -5.64
CA ASN A 210 1.56 -15.72 -4.51
C ASN A 210 2.32 -14.53 -3.89
N VAL A 211 1.62 -13.43 -3.57
CA VAL A 211 2.16 -12.36 -2.74
C VAL A 211 2.28 -12.85 -1.31
N LYS A 212 3.48 -12.77 -0.75
CA LYS A 212 3.78 -12.95 0.67
C LYS A 212 4.12 -11.60 1.28
N PHE A 213 3.81 -11.42 2.54
CA PHE A 213 4.04 -10.14 3.20
C PHE A 213 5.29 -10.13 4.06
N ASP A 214 6.03 -11.25 4.11
CA ASP A 214 7.17 -11.46 5.01
C ASP A 214 8.32 -12.26 4.34
N ASP A 215 8.34 -12.35 2.99
CA ASP A 215 9.36 -13.13 2.26
C ASP A 215 10.61 -12.31 1.85
N GLY A 216 10.61 -11.02 2.11
CA GLY A 216 11.75 -10.11 1.85
C GLY A 216 11.87 -9.66 0.41
N VAL A 217 10.84 -9.85 -0.42
CA VAL A 217 10.80 -9.38 -1.81
C VAL A 217 9.51 -8.65 -2.12
N PHE A 218 9.53 -7.85 -3.17
CA PHE A 218 8.35 -7.17 -3.73
C PHE A 218 8.00 -7.77 -5.07
N GLU A 219 6.72 -7.74 -5.40
CA GLU A 219 6.22 -7.95 -6.75
C GLU A 219 6.41 -6.67 -7.57
N VAL A 220 7.03 -6.82 -8.75
CA VAL A 220 7.25 -5.74 -9.70
C VAL A 220 6.48 -6.03 -10.98
N THR A 221 5.74 -5.03 -11.46
CA THR A 221 5.08 -5.09 -12.76
C THR A 221 5.41 -3.82 -13.54
N LEU A 222 5.95 -3.99 -14.75
CA LEU A 222 6.28 -2.91 -15.66
C LEU A 222 5.54 -3.12 -16.98
N ILE A 223 4.86 -2.08 -17.47
CA ILE A 223 4.13 -2.14 -18.74
C ILE A 223 4.87 -1.30 -19.78
N ARG A 224 5.28 -1.95 -20.86
CA ARG A 224 5.99 -1.32 -21.97
C ARG A 224 5.10 -0.38 -22.74
N ARG A 225 5.70 0.64 -23.33
CA ARG A 225 5.02 1.49 -24.31
C ARG A 225 4.58 0.67 -25.51
N PRO A 226 3.28 0.67 -25.87
CA PRO A 226 2.82 -0.01 -27.09
C PRO A 226 3.34 0.71 -28.33
N LYS A 227 3.90 -0.05 -29.28
CA LYS A 227 4.46 0.48 -30.53
C LYS A 227 3.40 0.71 -31.61
N ASN A 228 2.25 0.10 -31.45
CA ASN A 228 1.14 0.17 -32.42
C ASN A 228 -0.21 -0.13 -31.74
N PRO A 229 -1.36 0.14 -32.41
CA PRO A 229 -2.68 -0.10 -31.83
C PRO A 229 -3.00 -1.55 -31.48
N ILE A 230 -2.35 -2.52 -32.13
CA ILE A 230 -2.58 -3.94 -31.84
C ILE A 230 -1.95 -4.29 -30.49
N GLU A 231 -0.70 -3.87 -30.25
CA GLU A 231 -0.05 -4.06 -28.96
C GLU A 231 -0.83 -3.39 -27.82
N LEU A 232 -1.36 -2.21 -28.06
CA LEU A 232 -2.23 -1.54 -27.07
C LEU A 232 -3.47 -2.37 -26.75
N GLN A 233 -4.11 -2.99 -27.77
CA GLN A 233 -5.25 -3.87 -27.55
C GLN A 233 -4.85 -5.14 -26.78
N GLU A 234 -3.68 -5.72 -27.06
CA GLU A 234 -3.16 -6.88 -26.34
C GLU A 234 -2.90 -6.54 -24.86
N ILE A 235 -2.31 -5.38 -24.57
CA ILE A 235 -2.12 -4.89 -23.20
C ILE A 235 -3.46 -4.71 -22.48
N ILE A 236 -4.43 -4.02 -23.11
CA ILE A 236 -5.77 -3.82 -22.54
C ILE A 236 -6.45 -5.16 -22.25
N ALA A 237 -6.41 -6.09 -23.22
CA ALA A 237 -7.01 -7.41 -23.05
C ALA A 237 -6.36 -8.17 -21.88
N ALA A 238 -5.02 -8.16 -21.80
CA ALA A 238 -4.29 -8.80 -20.71
C ALA A 238 -4.67 -8.22 -19.33
N LEU A 239 -4.76 -6.90 -19.22
CA LEU A 239 -5.18 -6.23 -18.00
C LEU A 239 -6.62 -6.58 -17.59
N LEU A 240 -7.55 -6.67 -18.58
CA LEU A 240 -8.94 -7.02 -18.31
C LEU A 240 -9.15 -8.47 -17.84
N ILE A 241 -8.29 -9.40 -18.31
CA ILE A 241 -8.31 -10.79 -17.86
C ILE A 241 -7.33 -11.07 -16.71
N GLU A 242 -6.74 -10.00 -16.15
CA GLU A 242 -5.81 -10.06 -15.02
C GLU A 242 -4.58 -10.95 -15.29
N GLN A 243 -4.06 -10.90 -16.51
CA GLN A 243 -2.89 -11.64 -16.94
C GLN A 243 -1.70 -10.70 -17.14
N VAL A 244 -0.74 -10.73 -16.20
CA VAL A 244 0.46 -9.86 -16.21
C VAL A 244 1.67 -10.46 -16.91
N ASP A 245 1.66 -11.74 -17.19
CA ASP A 245 2.75 -12.43 -17.92
C ASP A 245 2.48 -12.40 -19.42
N THR A 246 2.86 -11.31 -20.06
CA THR A 246 2.74 -11.13 -21.52
C THR A 246 4.03 -10.55 -22.10
N LYS A 247 4.20 -10.64 -23.42
CA LYS A 247 5.35 -10.04 -24.14
C LYS A 247 5.45 -8.51 -24.00
N HIS A 248 4.41 -7.85 -23.43
CA HIS A 248 4.32 -6.40 -23.25
C HIS A 248 4.51 -5.95 -21.81
N MET A 249 4.72 -6.91 -20.90
CA MET A 249 4.86 -6.66 -19.49
C MET A 249 6.04 -7.45 -18.93
N TYR A 250 6.75 -6.83 -18.01
CA TYR A 250 7.72 -7.53 -17.17
C TYR A 250 7.07 -7.75 -15.80
N SER A 251 7.16 -8.97 -15.29
CA SER A 251 6.71 -9.33 -13.95
C SER A 251 7.77 -10.17 -13.28
N PHE A 252 8.28 -9.73 -12.14
CA PHE A 252 9.32 -10.40 -11.38
C PHE A 252 9.23 -10.04 -9.90
N LYS A 253 9.98 -10.76 -9.05
CA LYS A 253 10.18 -10.41 -7.64
C LYS A 253 11.59 -9.93 -7.41
N ALA A 254 11.76 -8.95 -6.54
CA ALA A 254 13.09 -8.45 -6.19
C ALA A 254 13.13 -7.89 -4.76
N LYS A 255 14.28 -8.03 -4.12
CA LYS A 255 14.56 -7.43 -2.81
C LYS A 255 15.01 -5.98 -2.93
N LYS A 256 15.76 -5.70 -3.97
CA LYS A 256 16.30 -4.37 -4.27
C LYS A 256 16.11 -4.08 -5.76
N ILE A 257 15.63 -2.89 -6.07
CA ILE A 257 15.38 -2.43 -7.43
C ILE A 257 15.87 -1.01 -7.57
N THR A 258 16.57 -0.71 -8.68
CA THR A 258 16.96 0.65 -9.03
C THR A 258 16.32 1.03 -10.36
N PHE A 259 15.72 2.20 -10.40
CA PHE A 259 15.17 2.83 -11.60
C PHE A 259 16.01 4.06 -11.94
N GLU A 260 16.54 4.14 -13.15
CA GLU A 260 17.34 5.26 -13.64
C GLU A 260 16.71 5.80 -14.93
N SER A 261 16.53 7.12 -15.01
CA SER A 261 15.98 7.80 -16.17
C SER A 261 16.78 9.08 -16.47
N LEU A 262 16.67 9.60 -17.70
CA LEU A 262 17.23 10.89 -18.07
C LEU A 262 16.32 12.08 -17.71
N GLU A 263 15.10 11.80 -17.28
CA GLU A 263 14.10 12.79 -16.90
C GLU A 263 13.49 12.43 -15.55
N GLU A 264 13.03 13.42 -14.83
CA GLU A 264 12.31 13.20 -13.58
C GLU A 264 10.96 12.52 -13.84
N ILE A 265 10.70 11.44 -13.13
CA ILE A 265 9.47 10.65 -13.21
C ILE A 265 8.67 10.91 -11.95
N PRO A 266 7.39 11.34 -12.05
CA PRO A 266 6.52 11.48 -10.88
C PRO A 266 6.12 10.09 -10.36
N TRP A 267 6.27 9.91 -9.04
CA TRP A 267 5.90 8.69 -8.33
C TRP A 267 4.74 8.91 -7.37
N THR A 268 4.00 7.85 -7.11
CA THR A 268 3.04 7.79 -6.01
C THR A 268 3.46 6.70 -5.03
N LEU A 269 3.37 7.01 -3.75
CA LEU A 269 3.58 6.07 -2.64
C LEU A 269 2.26 5.96 -1.88
N ASP A 270 1.71 4.76 -1.79
CA ASP A 270 0.44 4.47 -1.10
C ASP A 270 -0.75 5.35 -1.52
N GLY A 271 -0.71 5.82 -2.78
CA GLY A 271 -1.74 6.68 -3.38
C GLY A 271 -1.54 8.17 -3.16
N GLU A 272 -0.44 8.60 -2.55
CA GLU A 272 -0.05 10.00 -2.39
C GLU A 272 1.15 10.34 -3.28
N TYR A 273 1.39 11.63 -3.54
CA TYR A 273 2.53 12.06 -4.36
C TYR A 273 3.85 11.84 -3.62
N GLY A 274 4.70 10.98 -4.15
CA GLY A 274 6.01 10.58 -3.62
C GLY A 274 7.20 11.34 -4.23
N GLY A 275 6.95 12.46 -4.91
CA GLY A 275 8.01 13.25 -5.56
C GLY A 275 8.25 12.89 -7.03
N SER A 276 9.13 13.67 -7.67
CA SER A 276 9.64 13.39 -9.01
C SER A 276 11.14 13.12 -8.93
N HIS A 277 11.57 12.02 -9.53
CA HIS A 277 12.95 11.52 -9.40
C HIS A 277 13.45 10.99 -10.73
N ASP A 278 14.72 11.25 -11.04
CA ASP A 278 15.46 10.66 -12.16
C ASP A 278 16.15 9.35 -11.75
N MET A 279 16.36 9.16 -10.43
CA MET A 279 16.91 7.95 -9.84
C MET A 279 16.11 7.56 -8.60
N VAL A 280 15.66 6.30 -8.56
CA VAL A 280 14.94 5.71 -7.44
C VAL A 280 15.56 4.38 -7.07
N GLU A 281 15.88 4.22 -5.80
CA GLU A 281 16.24 2.94 -5.19
C GLU A 281 15.09 2.47 -4.28
N ILE A 282 14.60 1.25 -4.51
CA ILE A 282 13.60 0.61 -3.67
C ILE A 282 14.24 -0.60 -3.00
N ILE A 283 14.11 -0.69 -1.67
CA ILE A 283 14.65 -1.79 -0.86
C ILE A 283 13.54 -2.36 0.01
N ASN A 284 13.41 -3.69 0.01
CA ASN A 284 12.54 -4.38 0.96
C ASN A 284 13.19 -4.42 2.35
N GLN A 285 12.52 -3.79 3.30
CA GLN A 285 12.85 -3.87 4.73
C GLN A 285 12.10 -5.09 5.31
N ASN A 286 12.76 -6.24 5.24
CA ASN A 286 12.14 -7.51 5.59
C ASN A 286 11.70 -7.57 7.06
N LYS A 287 10.42 -7.92 7.27
CA LYS A 287 9.81 -8.07 8.60
C LYS A 287 9.98 -6.85 9.49
N ALA A 288 9.95 -5.66 8.87
CA ALA A 288 10.28 -4.41 9.54
C ALA A 288 9.21 -3.92 10.52
N MET A 289 7.96 -4.39 10.37
CA MET A 289 6.83 -3.99 11.21
C MET A 289 6.00 -5.20 11.63
N GLU A 290 5.44 -5.16 12.83
CA GLU A 290 4.43 -6.14 13.28
C GLU A 290 3.03 -5.55 13.17
N LEU A 291 2.16 -6.23 12.43
CA LEU A 291 0.75 -5.84 12.25
C LEU A 291 -0.17 -6.89 12.86
N MET A 292 -1.22 -6.44 13.57
CA MET A 292 -2.21 -7.35 14.17
C MET A 292 -3.15 -7.88 13.09
N VAL A 293 -3.03 -9.16 12.75
CA VAL A 293 -3.86 -9.83 11.74
C VAL A 293 -4.72 -10.92 12.37
N PRO A 294 -5.83 -11.35 11.72
CA PRO A 294 -6.62 -12.46 12.24
C PRO A 294 -5.79 -13.75 12.27
N SER A 295 -5.65 -14.36 13.43
CA SER A 295 -4.76 -15.50 13.68
C SER A 295 -4.96 -16.67 12.71
N LYS A 296 -6.17 -16.88 12.23
CA LYS A 296 -6.51 -17.92 11.25
C LYS A 296 -5.92 -17.71 9.85
N TYR A 297 -5.39 -16.53 9.54
CA TYR A 297 -4.83 -16.19 8.24
C TYR A 297 -3.30 -16.03 8.26
N VAL A 298 -2.63 -16.21 9.40
CA VAL A 298 -1.17 -16.06 9.52
C VAL A 298 -0.45 -16.95 8.50
N ASP A 299 -0.80 -18.24 8.45
CA ASP A 299 -0.19 -19.18 7.51
C ASP A 299 -0.46 -18.81 6.04
N GLU A 300 -1.68 -18.35 5.72
CA GLU A 300 -2.04 -17.89 4.36
C GLU A 300 -1.26 -16.65 3.92
N LEU A 301 -0.90 -15.76 4.86
CA LEU A 301 -0.14 -14.54 4.57
C LEU A 301 1.35 -14.83 4.33
N SER A 302 1.90 -15.87 4.97
CA SER A 302 3.29 -16.30 4.86
C SER A 302 3.52 -17.42 3.83
N GLU A 303 2.50 -18.22 3.50
CA GLU A 303 2.65 -19.39 2.60
C GLU A 303 2.21 -19.08 1.18
N ASP A 304 2.80 -19.77 0.19
CA ASP A 304 2.29 -19.82 -1.17
C ASP A 304 0.90 -20.52 -1.16
N GLU A 305 -0.09 -19.93 -1.81
CA GLU A 305 -1.35 -20.62 -2.07
C GLU A 305 -1.02 -21.89 -2.91
N LYS A 306 -1.22 -23.08 -2.31
CA LYS A 306 -0.99 -24.39 -2.94
C LYS A 306 -2.00 -24.66 -4.03
#